data_254371f0e22a5c9026fc17583846ad66
#
_entry.id   254371f0e22a5c9026fc17583846ad66
#
_cell.length_a   1.000
_cell.length_b   1.000
_cell.length_c   1.000
_cell.angle_alpha   90.00
_cell.angle_beta   90.00
_cell.angle_gamma   90.00
#
_symmetry.space_group_name_H-M   'P 1'
#
loop_
_entity.id
_entity.type
_entity.pdbx_description
1 polymer ?
#
loop_
_entity_poly.entity_id
_entity_poly.type
_entity_poly.pdbx_seq_one_letter_code
_entity_poly.pdbx_strand_id
1 'polypeptide(L)'
;MQTQRTELTPVKAKHNTSLMSRLVACIALWAAFATLGFAQEPTATKLKVLIVDGQNNHSVWPKTTEMMRKYLIDSGMFTVDLARTAPQGPDPNFKPDFSQYQLVVSNYNGDAWPEETQAALEKFMANGGGLVVVHAADNAFPEWSAWNEMIGLGGWGGRDARSGPYVYFDQAGKSVRDTADGGGGSHGSQHEFLIEARDSEHPIMQGVPAKWLHVQDELYDRLRGPAENMRVLATAFAAKEQGGSGRHEPQLMVVDYKQGRVFHTTLGHGDYSQECVGFITLFLRGAEWAATGKVTQKVPADFPTAEKVSKRKFEQ
;
A
#
# COMPACT_ATOMS: atom_id res chain seq x y z
N MET A 1 -79.01 26.56 -1.89
CA MET A 1 -79.37 27.94 -2.21
C MET A 1 -78.48 28.31 -3.40
N GLN A 2 -79.12 28.29 -4.49
CA GLN A 2 -79.21 29.29 -5.61
C GLN A 2 -77.84 29.65 -6.23
N THR A 3 -77.57 29.03 -7.32
CA THR A 3 -77.89 29.43 -8.75
C THR A 3 -77.47 30.87 -9.08
N GLN A 4 -76.59 31.03 -10.05
CA GLN A 4 -77.00 31.62 -11.35
C GLN A 4 -75.90 31.44 -12.41
N ARG A 5 -76.38 31.00 -13.55
CA ARG A 5 -75.83 31.03 -14.94
C ARG A 5 -75.96 32.40 -15.51
N THR A 6 -75.13 32.72 -16.50
CA THR A 6 -75.48 33.40 -17.77
C THR A 6 -74.27 33.24 -18.72
N GLU A 7 -74.36 32.48 -19.77
CA GLU A 7 -74.84 32.58 -21.13
C GLU A 7 -74.24 33.77 -21.97
N LEU A 8 -73.46 33.34 -22.97
CA LEU A 8 -73.51 33.48 -24.45
C LEU A 8 -73.50 34.91 -24.99
N THR A 9 -72.73 35.24 -26.03
CA THR A 9 -72.93 34.86 -27.45
C THR A 9 -71.78 35.38 -28.34
N PRO A 10 -71.62 34.92 -29.64
CA PRO A 10 -70.43 34.99 -30.46
C PRO A 10 -70.61 36.11 -31.58
N VAL A 11 -69.48 36.54 -32.14
CA VAL A 11 -69.52 37.35 -33.36
C VAL A 11 -68.49 36.92 -34.39
N LYS A 12 -68.99 36.68 -35.53
CA LYS A 12 -68.64 36.31 -36.90
C LYS A 12 -67.26 36.69 -37.43
N ALA A 13 -66.86 35.80 -38.32
CA ALA A 13 -65.80 35.88 -39.32
C ALA A 13 -65.97 36.99 -40.37
N LYS A 14 -64.87 37.45 -40.89
CA LYS A 14 -64.79 37.92 -42.28
C LYS A 14 -63.50 37.39 -42.93
N HIS A 15 -63.73 36.68 -44.03
CA HIS A 15 -62.73 36.35 -45.04
C HIS A 15 -62.18 37.60 -45.69
N ASN A 16 -60.91 37.60 -46.05
CA ASN A 16 -60.51 38.17 -47.35
C ASN A 16 -59.28 37.46 -47.90
N THR A 17 -59.43 36.96 -49.07
CA THR A 17 -58.49 36.34 -50.00
C THR A 17 -57.65 37.39 -50.66
N SER A 18 -56.35 37.17 -50.85
CA SER A 18 -55.71 37.51 -52.16
C SER A 18 -54.19 37.18 -52.14
N LEU A 19 -53.88 36.45 -53.12
CA LEU A 19 -52.76 36.41 -54.07
C LEU A 19 -51.37 35.97 -53.65
N MET A 20 -51.03 34.96 -54.41
CA MET A 20 -49.70 34.33 -54.66
C MET A 20 -48.60 35.36 -54.90
N SER A 21 -47.46 35.05 -54.35
CA SER A 21 -46.18 35.26 -55.04
C SER A 21 -45.14 34.21 -54.56
N ARG A 22 -44.60 33.51 -55.51
CA ARG A 22 -43.58 32.47 -55.39
C ARG A 22 -42.25 33.13 -55.04
N LEU A 23 -41.60 32.71 -54.00
CA LEU A 23 -40.14 32.83 -53.85
C LEU A 23 -39.59 31.53 -53.38
N VAL A 24 -38.83 30.90 -54.25
CA VAL A 24 -37.99 29.76 -53.97
C VAL A 24 -36.80 30.23 -53.09
N ALA A 25 -36.74 29.84 -51.83
CA ALA A 25 -35.59 30.08 -51.03
C ALA A 25 -34.94 28.73 -50.77
N CYS A 26 -33.71 28.53 -51.27
CA CYS A 26 -32.85 27.41 -51.08
C CYS A 26 -32.50 27.34 -49.60
N ILE A 27 -32.93 26.26 -48.90
CA ILE A 27 -32.48 25.91 -47.58
C ILE A 27 -31.18 25.15 -47.76
N ALA A 28 -30.05 25.84 -47.57
CA ALA A 28 -28.76 25.21 -47.42
C ALA A 28 -28.70 24.59 -46.01
N LEU A 29 -28.86 23.26 -45.90
CA LEU A 29 -28.55 22.53 -44.69
C LEU A 29 -27.03 22.59 -44.44
N TRP A 30 -26.61 23.42 -43.50
CA TRP A 30 -25.30 23.30 -42.89
C TRP A 30 -25.35 22.16 -41.88
N ALA A 31 -24.88 20.98 -42.30
CA ALA A 31 -24.54 19.90 -41.37
C ALA A 31 -23.25 20.31 -40.63
N ALA A 32 -23.41 20.90 -39.46
CA ALA A 32 -22.31 21.08 -38.52
C ALA A 32 -21.93 19.68 -37.99
N PHE A 33 -20.91 19.06 -38.58
CA PHE A 33 -20.22 17.93 -37.98
C PHE A 33 -19.51 18.48 -36.73
N ALA A 34 -20.16 18.37 -35.56
CA ALA A 34 -19.50 18.48 -34.28
C ALA A 34 -18.58 17.27 -34.18
N THR A 35 -17.31 17.42 -34.56
CA THR A 35 -16.24 16.48 -34.15
C THR A 35 -16.13 16.59 -32.65
N LEU A 36 -16.78 15.66 -31.94
CA LEU A 36 -16.47 15.37 -30.56
C LEU A 36 -15.02 14.90 -30.55
N GLY A 37 -14.10 15.85 -30.40
CA GLY A 37 -12.73 15.53 -30.01
C GLY A 37 -12.80 14.82 -28.66
N PHE A 38 -12.63 13.52 -28.65
CA PHE A 38 -12.30 12.83 -27.44
C PHE A 38 -11.00 13.45 -26.93
N ALA A 39 -11.12 14.39 -25.99
CA ALA A 39 -9.98 14.82 -25.21
C ALA A 39 -9.44 13.55 -24.54
N GLN A 40 -8.31 13.06 -25.02
CA GLN A 40 -7.59 11.97 -24.39
C GLN A 40 -7.26 12.48 -22.99
N GLU A 41 -7.87 11.87 -21.96
CA GLU A 41 -7.54 12.16 -20.56
C GLU A 41 -6.02 12.11 -20.44
N PRO A 42 -5.37 13.12 -19.83
CA PRO A 42 -3.94 13.09 -19.65
C PRO A 42 -3.58 11.81 -18.87
N THR A 43 -2.86 10.92 -19.51
CA THR A 43 -2.38 9.70 -18.86
C THR A 43 -1.56 10.14 -17.65
N ALA A 44 -2.10 9.90 -16.46
CA ALA A 44 -1.40 10.26 -15.22
C ALA A 44 0.03 9.68 -15.28
N THR A 45 1.02 10.55 -15.04
CA THR A 45 2.42 10.13 -15.05
C THR A 45 2.62 9.08 -13.96
N LYS A 46 3.09 7.89 -14.35
CA LYS A 46 3.34 6.81 -13.41
C LYS A 46 4.44 7.19 -12.43
N LEU A 47 4.28 6.76 -11.19
CA LEU A 47 5.28 6.90 -10.13
C LEU A 47 6.43 5.93 -10.37
N LYS A 48 7.66 6.39 -10.18
CA LYS A 48 8.85 5.53 -10.31
C LYS A 48 9.16 4.86 -8.98
N VAL A 49 9.35 3.56 -9.00
CA VAL A 49 9.69 2.73 -7.85
C VAL A 49 11.02 2.04 -8.09
N LEU A 50 11.87 2.02 -7.08
CA LEU A 50 13.06 1.19 -7.03
C LEU A 50 12.83 0.05 -6.04
N ILE A 51 12.90 -1.21 -6.50
CA ILE A 51 12.99 -2.35 -5.58
C ILE A 51 14.47 -2.64 -5.34
N VAL A 52 14.84 -2.76 -4.07
CA VAL A 52 16.19 -3.13 -3.66
C VAL A 52 16.20 -4.57 -3.17
N ASP A 53 17.09 -5.39 -3.74
CA ASP A 53 17.29 -6.78 -3.39
C ASP A 53 18.78 -7.21 -3.55
N GLY A 54 19.06 -8.54 -3.55
CA GLY A 54 20.38 -9.12 -3.84
C GLY A 54 20.84 -10.08 -2.75
N GLN A 55 20.51 -9.81 -1.50
CA GLN A 55 20.75 -10.68 -0.36
C GLN A 55 19.50 -10.78 0.49
N ASN A 56 19.21 -11.99 0.97
CA ASN A 56 18.12 -12.25 1.90
C ASN A 56 18.32 -13.64 2.49
N ASN A 57 17.94 -13.84 3.75
CA ASN A 57 17.97 -15.14 4.42
C ASN A 57 16.90 -16.11 3.88
N HIS A 58 15.90 -15.64 3.15
CA HIS A 58 14.88 -16.45 2.48
C HIS A 58 15.25 -16.69 1.02
N SER A 59 15.64 -17.90 0.66
CA SER A 59 16.13 -18.26 -0.68
C SER A 59 15.16 -17.96 -1.83
N VAL A 60 13.87 -17.78 -1.52
CA VAL A 60 12.81 -17.46 -2.48
C VAL A 60 12.79 -15.96 -2.88
N TRP A 61 13.63 -15.12 -2.27
CA TRP A 61 13.62 -13.67 -2.50
C TRP A 61 13.65 -13.25 -3.99
N PRO A 62 14.34 -13.94 -4.91
CA PRO A 62 14.30 -13.52 -6.31
C PRO A 62 12.90 -13.59 -6.90
N LYS A 63 12.11 -14.63 -6.52
CA LYS A 63 10.73 -14.79 -6.95
C LYS A 63 9.82 -13.76 -6.28
N THR A 64 9.96 -13.53 -4.98
CA THR A 64 9.15 -12.53 -4.28
C THR A 64 9.42 -11.10 -4.75
N THR A 65 10.66 -10.78 -5.17
CA THR A 65 10.95 -9.51 -5.86
C THR A 65 10.16 -9.39 -7.17
N GLU A 66 10.15 -10.42 -8.01
CA GLU A 66 9.40 -10.38 -9.27
C GLU A 66 7.87 -10.33 -9.04
N MET A 67 7.37 -10.97 -7.99
CA MET A 67 5.97 -10.86 -7.59
C MET A 67 5.61 -9.41 -7.22
N MET A 68 6.36 -8.78 -6.33
CA MET A 68 6.15 -7.39 -5.94
C MET A 68 6.27 -6.45 -7.14
N ARG A 69 7.29 -6.66 -7.98
CA ARG A 69 7.47 -5.89 -9.22
C ARG A 69 6.24 -6.00 -10.12
N LYS A 70 5.74 -7.21 -10.36
CA LYS A 70 4.56 -7.43 -11.19
C LYS A 70 3.31 -6.79 -10.57
N TYR A 71 3.08 -6.93 -9.28
CA TYR A 71 1.93 -6.30 -8.62
C TYR A 71 1.93 -4.77 -8.77
N LEU A 72 3.09 -4.14 -8.60
CA LEU A 72 3.24 -2.70 -8.79
C LEU A 72 2.94 -2.29 -10.25
N ILE A 73 3.50 -2.99 -11.23
CA ILE A 73 3.29 -2.71 -12.66
C ILE A 73 1.82 -2.92 -13.06
N ASP A 74 1.23 -4.05 -12.65
CA ASP A 74 -0.15 -4.42 -12.98
C ASP A 74 -1.19 -3.47 -12.35
N SER A 75 -0.84 -2.79 -11.26
CA SER A 75 -1.68 -1.74 -10.69
C SER A 75 -1.90 -0.56 -11.64
N GLY A 76 -1.06 -0.43 -12.67
CA GLY A 76 -1.08 0.68 -13.63
C GLY A 76 -0.48 1.99 -13.10
N MET A 77 -0.18 2.09 -11.80
CA MET A 77 0.27 3.32 -11.13
C MET A 77 1.78 3.52 -11.17
N PHE A 78 2.56 2.43 -11.32
CA PHE A 78 3.99 2.47 -11.13
C PHE A 78 4.77 2.00 -12.36
N THR A 79 5.98 2.54 -12.51
CA THR A 79 7.08 1.94 -13.24
C THR A 79 8.13 1.48 -12.24
N VAL A 80 8.77 0.33 -12.48
CA VAL A 80 9.60 -0.32 -11.48
C VAL A 80 10.96 -0.68 -12.06
N ASP A 81 12.00 -0.16 -11.40
CA ASP A 81 13.40 -0.54 -11.61
C ASP A 81 13.88 -1.42 -10.45
N LEU A 82 14.95 -2.18 -10.68
CA LEU A 82 15.59 -3.04 -9.68
C LEU A 82 17.02 -2.55 -9.43
N ALA A 83 17.39 -2.49 -8.14
CA ALA A 83 18.78 -2.32 -7.72
C ALA A 83 19.19 -3.53 -6.90
N ARG A 84 20.15 -4.28 -7.42
CA ARG A 84 20.59 -5.54 -6.82
C ARG A 84 22.03 -5.43 -6.34
N THR A 85 22.27 -5.80 -5.07
CA THR A 85 23.64 -5.91 -4.53
C THR A 85 24.33 -7.17 -5.05
N ALA A 86 25.63 -7.26 -4.81
CA ALA A 86 26.35 -8.54 -4.92
C ALA A 86 25.63 -9.62 -4.09
N PRO A 87 25.65 -10.90 -4.53
CA PRO A 87 24.87 -11.97 -3.90
C PRO A 87 25.37 -12.35 -2.49
N GLN A 88 26.56 -11.89 -2.12
CA GLN A 88 27.15 -12.09 -0.80
C GLN A 88 28.28 -11.09 -0.55
N GLY A 89 28.54 -10.79 0.71
CA GLY A 89 29.55 -9.82 1.14
C GLY A 89 29.12 -8.37 0.89
N PRO A 90 29.83 -7.41 1.48
CA PRO A 90 29.59 -5.99 1.22
C PRO A 90 29.82 -5.64 -0.26
N ASP A 91 28.94 -4.83 -0.83
CA ASP A 91 29.05 -4.37 -2.21
C ASP A 91 29.43 -2.87 -2.24
N PRO A 92 30.71 -2.52 -2.42
CA PRO A 92 31.15 -1.13 -2.45
C PRO A 92 30.65 -0.35 -3.68
N ASN A 93 30.14 -1.05 -4.70
CA ASN A 93 29.59 -0.45 -5.91
C ASN A 93 28.08 -0.27 -5.86
N PHE A 94 27.43 -0.70 -4.79
CA PHE A 94 25.99 -0.53 -4.63
C PHE A 94 25.66 0.94 -4.31
N LYS A 95 25.34 1.73 -5.34
CA LYS A 95 25.13 3.19 -5.27
C LYS A 95 23.95 3.62 -6.13
N PRO A 96 22.72 3.16 -5.82
CA PRO A 96 21.53 3.60 -6.57
C PRO A 96 21.26 5.09 -6.33
N ASP A 97 20.84 5.80 -7.38
CA ASP A 97 20.38 7.18 -7.26
C ASP A 97 18.91 7.21 -6.84
N PHE A 98 18.66 7.19 -5.54
CA PHE A 98 17.31 7.23 -4.99
C PHE A 98 16.51 8.46 -5.40
N SER A 99 17.17 9.58 -5.77
CA SER A 99 16.50 10.83 -6.13
C SER A 99 15.64 10.75 -7.39
N GLN A 100 15.83 9.71 -8.20
CA GLN A 100 15.05 9.44 -9.41
C GLN A 100 13.67 8.84 -9.13
N TYR A 101 13.38 8.44 -7.89
CA TYR A 101 12.21 7.66 -7.51
C TYR A 101 11.32 8.40 -6.52
N GLN A 102 10.05 8.00 -6.45
CA GLN A 102 9.11 8.41 -5.43
C GLN A 102 9.00 7.39 -4.30
N LEU A 103 9.41 6.15 -4.58
CA LEU A 103 9.30 5.03 -3.66
C LEU A 103 10.49 4.10 -3.78
N VAL A 104 10.99 3.65 -2.63
CA VAL A 104 11.91 2.51 -2.50
C VAL A 104 11.16 1.37 -1.83
N VAL A 105 11.27 0.15 -2.38
CA VAL A 105 10.75 -1.08 -1.76
C VAL A 105 11.94 -1.93 -1.38
N SER A 106 12.09 -2.25 -0.09
CA SER A 106 13.16 -3.11 0.39
C SER A 106 12.69 -4.56 0.52
N ASN A 107 13.31 -5.44 -0.27
CA ASN A 107 13.29 -6.90 -0.12
C ASN A 107 14.71 -7.39 0.21
N TYR A 108 15.44 -6.62 0.98
CA TYR A 108 16.85 -6.83 1.28
C TYR A 108 17.08 -7.15 2.76
N ASN A 109 17.79 -8.22 3.02
CA ASN A 109 18.31 -8.56 4.34
C ASN A 109 19.69 -9.22 4.17
N GLY A 110 20.74 -8.40 4.22
CA GLY A 110 22.11 -8.84 3.93
C GLY A 110 23.16 -7.93 4.56
N ASP A 111 24.33 -7.93 3.96
CA ASP A 111 25.47 -7.14 4.42
C ASP A 111 25.21 -5.63 4.36
N ALA A 112 25.92 -4.86 5.17
CA ALA A 112 25.76 -3.42 5.23
C ALA A 112 26.03 -2.75 3.87
N TRP A 113 25.21 -1.79 3.51
CA TRP A 113 25.48 -0.93 2.34
C TRP A 113 26.61 0.06 2.63
N PRO A 114 27.30 0.57 1.60
CA PRO A 114 28.26 1.67 1.76
C PRO A 114 27.63 2.85 2.52
N GLU A 115 28.41 3.51 3.38
CA GLU A 115 27.95 4.68 4.15
C GLU A 115 27.33 5.78 3.26
N GLU A 116 27.93 6.01 2.08
CA GLU A 116 27.39 6.97 1.11
C GLU A 116 26.00 6.57 0.60
N THR A 117 25.72 5.28 0.45
CA THR A 117 24.42 4.76 0.03
C THR A 117 23.40 4.87 1.17
N GLN A 118 23.82 4.60 2.41
CA GLN A 118 23.01 4.84 3.59
C GLN A 118 22.62 6.32 3.68
N ALA A 119 23.60 7.22 3.59
CA ALA A 119 23.36 8.67 3.62
C ALA A 119 22.46 9.15 2.46
N ALA A 120 22.56 8.53 1.27
CA ALA A 120 21.70 8.83 0.13
C ALA A 120 20.24 8.44 0.39
N LEU A 121 19.98 7.27 1.00
CA LEU A 121 18.63 6.86 1.41
C LEU A 121 18.08 7.77 2.51
N GLU A 122 18.88 8.11 3.51
CA GLU A 122 18.47 9.06 4.56
C GLU A 122 18.07 10.42 3.99
N LYS A 123 18.86 10.93 3.04
CA LYS A 123 18.54 12.18 2.33
C LYS A 123 17.26 12.07 1.52
N PHE A 124 17.08 10.96 0.80
CA PHE A 124 15.83 10.68 0.05
C PHE A 124 14.61 10.71 0.97
N MET A 125 14.66 10.02 2.10
CA MET A 125 13.59 9.99 3.08
C MET A 125 13.36 11.36 3.72
N ALA A 126 14.45 12.07 4.09
CA ALA A 126 14.35 13.42 4.66
C ALA A 126 13.65 14.42 3.72
N ASN A 127 13.73 14.20 2.42
CA ASN A 127 13.10 15.03 1.38
C ASN A 127 11.69 14.55 0.96
N GLY A 128 11.07 13.66 1.73
CA GLY A 128 9.70 13.23 1.49
C GLY A 128 9.56 11.95 0.66
N GLY A 129 10.64 11.21 0.44
CA GLY A 129 10.63 9.92 -0.23
C GLY A 129 9.78 8.88 0.51
N GLY A 130 9.25 7.91 -0.22
CA GLY A 130 8.50 6.77 0.33
C GLY A 130 9.38 5.53 0.49
N LEU A 131 9.15 4.76 1.54
CA LEU A 131 9.78 3.46 1.77
C LEU A 131 8.74 2.40 2.07
N VAL A 132 8.88 1.23 1.46
CA VAL A 132 8.15 0.01 1.85
C VAL A 132 9.16 -1.02 2.32
N VAL A 133 8.93 -1.56 3.51
CA VAL A 133 9.74 -2.62 4.13
C VAL A 133 8.90 -3.89 4.15
N VAL A 134 9.43 -4.98 3.58
CA VAL A 134 8.68 -6.23 3.44
C VAL A 134 9.40 -7.35 4.17
N HIS A 135 8.70 -7.92 5.15
CA HIS A 135 9.10 -9.13 5.88
C HIS A 135 10.56 -9.04 6.35
N ALA A 136 11.43 -9.96 5.92
CA ALA A 136 12.82 -10.05 6.36
C ALA A 136 13.66 -8.79 6.16
N ALA A 137 13.17 -7.80 5.40
CA ALA A 137 13.86 -6.53 5.29
C ALA A 137 13.92 -5.76 6.63
N ASP A 138 13.04 -6.08 7.58
CA ASP A 138 13.08 -5.51 8.93
C ASP A 138 14.21 -6.08 9.81
N ASN A 139 14.85 -7.16 9.38
CA ASN A 139 16.01 -7.75 10.05
C ASN A 139 17.32 -7.08 9.66
N ALA A 140 17.33 -6.39 8.50
CA ALA A 140 18.52 -5.75 7.97
C ALA A 140 19.07 -4.65 8.91
N PHE A 141 20.36 -4.42 8.80
CA PHE A 141 21.08 -3.27 9.34
C PHE A 141 20.83 -2.94 10.83
N PRO A 142 21.04 -3.88 11.75
CA PRO A 142 20.80 -3.63 13.18
C PRO A 142 21.62 -2.47 13.73
N GLU A 143 22.80 -2.19 13.17
CA GLU A 143 23.71 -1.13 13.59
C GLU A 143 23.43 0.24 12.93
N TRP A 144 22.56 0.30 11.91
CA TRP A 144 22.22 1.56 11.24
C TRP A 144 21.03 2.23 11.96
N SER A 145 21.32 3.21 12.82
CA SER A 145 20.30 3.89 13.65
C SER A 145 19.15 4.48 12.83
N ALA A 146 19.49 5.21 11.75
CA ALA A 146 18.45 5.81 10.90
C ALA A 146 17.53 4.77 10.24
N TRP A 147 18.08 3.60 9.86
CA TRP A 147 17.24 2.50 9.37
C TRP A 147 16.27 2.00 10.44
N ASN A 148 16.77 1.79 11.66
CA ASN A 148 15.93 1.33 12.77
C ASN A 148 14.84 2.36 13.13
N GLU A 149 15.12 3.66 13.00
CA GLU A 149 14.11 4.71 13.13
C GLU A 149 13.08 4.66 12.00
N MET A 150 13.52 4.44 10.74
CA MET A 150 12.63 4.34 9.57
C MET A 150 11.67 3.14 9.67
N ILE A 151 12.19 1.97 10.07
CA ILE A 151 11.35 0.76 10.13
C ILE A 151 10.51 0.66 11.40
N GLY A 152 10.86 1.42 12.45
CA GLY A 152 10.17 1.44 13.74
C GLY A 152 10.42 0.22 14.61
N LEU A 153 10.21 -0.98 14.08
CA LEU A 153 10.46 -2.27 14.71
C LEU A 153 11.24 -3.17 13.78
N GLY A 154 12.18 -3.95 14.33
CA GLY A 154 12.93 -4.94 13.60
C GLY A 154 13.24 -6.17 14.45
N GLY A 155 13.69 -7.24 13.81
CA GLY A 155 14.01 -8.49 14.48
C GLY A 155 15.45 -8.93 14.28
N TRP A 156 15.86 -9.92 15.04
CA TRP A 156 17.16 -10.60 14.94
C TRP A 156 18.38 -9.66 14.92
N GLY A 157 19.47 -10.04 14.31
CA GLY A 157 20.68 -9.22 14.16
C GLY A 157 21.28 -8.71 15.48
N GLY A 158 21.05 -9.40 16.60
CA GLY A 158 21.51 -8.97 17.92
C GLY A 158 20.65 -7.87 18.57
N ARG A 159 19.49 -7.56 18.02
CA ARG A 159 18.56 -6.60 18.65
C ARG A 159 18.11 -7.08 20.01
N ASP A 160 18.17 -6.21 21.00
CA ASP A 160 17.81 -6.44 22.39
C ASP A 160 17.14 -5.19 23.02
N ALA A 161 17.09 -5.11 24.34
CA ALA A 161 16.50 -3.97 25.06
C ALA A 161 17.10 -2.61 24.65
N ARG A 162 18.36 -2.57 24.21
CA ARG A 162 19.03 -1.33 23.76
C ARG A 162 18.49 -0.85 22.41
N SER A 163 17.91 -1.74 21.61
CA SER A 163 17.28 -1.38 20.33
C SER A 163 15.94 -0.66 20.51
N GLY A 164 15.33 -0.74 21.70
CA GLY A 164 14.08 -0.13 22.05
C GLY A 164 13.05 -1.11 22.63
N PRO A 165 11.81 -0.67 22.90
CA PRO A 165 10.78 -1.52 23.46
C PRO A 165 10.25 -2.56 22.46
N TYR A 166 9.64 -3.62 22.99
CA TYR A 166 8.59 -4.35 22.25
C TYR A 166 7.35 -3.46 22.14
N VAL A 167 6.65 -3.55 21.02
CA VAL A 167 5.33 -2.95 20.86
C VAL A 167 4.35 -4.03 20.49
N TYR A 168 3.26 -4.15 21.26
CA TYR A 168 2.21 -5.14 21.02
C TYR A 168 0.87 -4.62 21.56
N PHE A 169 -0.21 -5.35 21.31
CA PHE A 169 -1.51 -5.03 21.89
C PHE A 169 -1.90 -6.13 22.89
N ASP A 170 -2.42 -5.69 24.02
CA ASP A 170 -2.95 -6.60 25.05
C ASP A 170 -4.34 -7.16 24.64
N GLN A 171 -4.89 -8.05 25.45
CA GLN A 171 -6.19 -8.66 25.20
C GLN A 171 -7.36 -7.65 25.24
N ALA A 172 -7.16 -6.49 25.88
CA ALA A 172 -8.13 -5.40 25.88
C ALA A 172 -8.01 -4.51 24.64
N GLY A 173 -7.07 -4.80 23.74
CA GLY A 173 -6.81 -4.00 22.54
C GLY A 173 -6.04 -2.71 22.80
N LYS A 174 -5.36 -2.60 23.94
CA LYS A 174 -4.53 -1.45 24.28
C LYS A 174 -3.09 -1.68 23.80
N SER A 175 -2.52 -0.68 23.14
CA SER A 175 -1.09 -0.69 22.77
C SER A 175 -0.20 -0.64 24.01
N VAL A 176 0.81 -1.51 24.04
CA VAL A 176 1.80 -1.65 25.11
C VAL A 176 3.19 -1.42 24.53
N ARG A 177 3.98 -0.60 25.19
CA ARG A 177 5.42 -0.43 24.96
C ARG A 177 6.15 -1.08 26.14
N ASP A 178 6.78 -2.21 25.91
CA ASP A 178 7.38 -3.06 26.95
C ASP A 178 8.91 -2.99 26.84
N THR A 179 9.56 -2.45 27.85
CA THR A 179 11.02 -2.28 27.94
C THR A 179 11.73 -3.44 28.62
N ALA A 180 11.02 -4.54 28.91
CA ALA A 180 11.62 -5.71 29.53
C ALA A 180 12.81 -6.24 28.70
N ASP A 181 13.79 -6.83 29.38
CA ASP A 181 14.93 -7.47 28.74
C ASP A 181 14.50 -8.62 27.82
N GLY A 182 15.31 -8.88 26.80
CA GLY A 182 15.11 -9.97 25.86
C GLY A 182 15.55 -9.64 24.45
N GLY A 183 15.74 -10.67 23.64
CA GLY A 183 16.09 -10.53 22.22
C GLY A 183 14.93 -10.02 21.36
N GLY A 184 15.25 -9.35 20.25
CA GLY A 184 14.30 -8.91 19.26
C GLY A 184 14.13 -9.94 18.14
N GLY A 185 12.88 -10.18 17.78
CA GLY A 185 12.50 -11.03 16.64
C GLY A 185 12.37 -12.51 16.99
N SER A 186 11.22 -13.04 16.68
CA SER A 186 10.86 -14.45 16.75
C SER A 186 9.68 -14.71 15.82
N HIS A 187 9.39 -15.94 15.54
CA HIS A 187 8.15 -16.43 14.94
C HIS A 187 7.89 -17.87 15.39
N GLY A 188 6.64 -18.27 15.31
CA GLY A 188 6.26 -19.66 15.54
C GLY A 188 6.29 -20.48 14.23
N SER A 189 5.56 -21.59 14.23
CA SER A 189 5.33 -22.37 13.00
C SER A 189 4.49 -21.57 12.00
N GLN A 190 4.75 -21.77 10.72
CA GLN A 190 3.95 -21.15 9.64
C GLN A 190 2.53 -21.72 9.63
N HIS A 191 1.54 -20.85 9.63
CA HIS A 191 0.13 -21.21 9.64
C HIS A 191 -0.73 -20.07 9.07
N GLU A 192 -2.02 -20.33 8.83
CA GLU A 192 -3.01 -19.29 8.57
C GLU A 192 -3.36 -18.57 9.89
N PHE A 193 -3.44 -17.24 9.87
CA PHE A 193 -3.78 -16.47 11.05
C PHE A 193 -4.72 -15.30 10.77
N LEU A 194 -5.50 -14.95 11.77
CA LEU A 194 -6.43 -13.83 11.71
C LEU A 194 -5.68 -12.52 11.95
N ILE A 195 -5.84 -11.57 11.03
CA ILE A 195 -5.36 -10.21 11.19
C ILE A 195 -6.52 -9.33 11.67
N GLU A 196 -6.23 -8.43 12.60
CA GLU A 196 -7.18 -7.48 13.18
C GLU A 196 -6.73 -6.06 12.93
N ALA A 197 -7.60 -5.26 12.31
CA ALA A 197 -7.37 -3.83 12.12
C ALA A 197 -7.31 -3.09 13.46
N ARG A 198 -6.33 -2.18 13.60
CA ARG A 198 -6.15 -1.32 14.79
C ARG A 198 -6.39 0.15 14.49
N ASP A 199 -6.27 0.55 13.24
CA ASP A 199 -6.47 1.94 12.79
C ASP A 199 -7.22 1.95 11.46
N SER A 200 -8.55 1.83 11.52
CA SER A 200 -9.43 1.85 10.34
C SER A 200 -9.50 3.22 9.65
N GLU A 201 -9.12 4.29 10.35
CA GLU A 201 -9.18 5.66 9.82
C GLU A 201 -7.98 5.99 8.91
N HIS A 202 -6.89 5.24 9.04
CA HIS A 202 -5.72 5.45 8.20
C HIS A 202 -6.04 5.17 6.72
N PRO A 203 -5.58 5.99 5.75
CA PRO A 203 -5.91 5.83 4.33
C PRO A 203 -5.66 4.42 3.77
N ILE A 204 -4.59 3.74 4.23
CA ILE A 204 -4.28 2.36 3.83
C ILE A 204 -5.40 1.40 4.24
N MET A 205 -6.05 1.64 5.37
CA MET A 205 -7.03 0.73 5.98
C MET A 205 -8.48 1.05 5.63
N GLN A 206 -8.76 2.20 5.03
CA GLN A 206 -10.14 2.57 4.67
C GLN A 206 -10.80 1.53 3.77
N GLY A 207 -11.95 1.03 4.18
CA GLY A 207 -12.71 -0.01 3.48
C GLY A 207 -12.17 -1.45 3.64
N VAL A 208 -11.06 -1.63 4.37
CA VAL A 208 -10.56 -2.97 4.74
C VAL A 208 -11.45 -3.53 5.87
N PRO A 209 -11.82 -4.82 5.83
CA PRO A 209 -12.56 -5.45 6.93
C PRO A 209 -11.85 -5.33 8.27
N ALA A 210 -12.60 -5.27 9.38
CA ALA A 210 -12.02 -5.21 10.71
C ALA A 210 -11.15 -6.44 11.05
N LYS A 211 -11.47 -7.59 10.45
CA LYS A 211 -10.72 -8.85 10.59
C LYS A 211 -10.70 -9.60 9.27
N TRP A 212 -9.57 -10.25 8.97
CA TRP A 212 -9.44 -11.13 7.80
C TRP A 212 -8.39 -12.20 8.01
N LEU A 213 -8.58 -13.35 7.39
CA LEU A 213 -7.58 -14.43 7.39
C LEU A 213 -6.45 -14.11 6.43
N HIS A 214 -5.22 -14.21 6.92
CA HIS A 214 -4.03 -14.29 6.10
C HIS A 214 -3.73 -15.77 5.84
N VAL A 215 -3.21 -16.06 4.65
CA VAL A 215 -2.77 -17.40 4.30
C VAL A 215 -1.60 -17.85 5.18
N GLN A 216 -1.18 -19.10 5.06
CA GLN A 216 0.02 -19.59 5.73
C GLN A 216 1.20 -18.63 5.51
N ASP A 217 1.79 -18.17 6.61
CA ASP A 217 2.93 -17.25 6.63
C ASP A 217 3.71 -17.38 7.95
N GLU A 218 4.86 -16.73 8.07
CA GLU A 218 5.53 -16.51 9.35
C GLU A 218 4.92 -15.30 10.06
N LEU A 219 4.28 -15.55 11.19
CA LEU A 219 3.81 -14.47 12.04
C LEU A 219 4.99 -14.00 12.90
N TYR A 220 5.63 -12.89 12.49
CA TYR A 220 6.70 -12.29 13.28
C TYR A 220 6.18 -11.76 14.60
N ASP A 221 6.93 -12.03 15.65
CA ASP A 221 6.62 -11.57 16.99
C ASP A 221 7.88 -11.05 17.72
N ARG A 222 7.68 -10.39 18.87
CA ARG A 222 8.76 -9.84 19.70
C ARG A 222 9.72 -8.92 18.93
N LEU A 223 9.25 -8.23 17.91
CA LEU A 223 10.05 -7.20 17.24
C LEU A 223 10.36 -6.06 18.21
N ARG A 224 11.55 -5.50 18.09
CA ARG A 224 12.02 -4.37 18.91
C ARG A 224 12.53 -3.24 18.05
N GLY A 225 12.41 -2.04 18.53
CA GLY A 225 12.95 -0.88 17.85
C GLY A 225 12.56 0.42 18.53
N PRO A 226 13.03 1.56 18.04
CA PRO A 226 12.69 2.86 18.60
C PRO A 226 11.18 3.06 18.62
N ALA A 227 10.49 2.58 17.59
CA ALA A 227 9.04 2.71 17.39
C ALA A 227 8.54 4.15 17.60
N GLU A 228 9.39 5.14 17.27
CA GLU A 228 9.05 6.55 17.32
C GLU A 228 8.24 6.91 16.06
N ASN A 229 7.27 7.81 16.23
CA ASN A 229 6.38 8.26 15.14
C ASN A 229 5.71 7.09 14.37
N MET A 230 5.55 5.95 15.02
CA MET A 230 4.99 4.73 14.46
C MET A 230 3.51 4.57 14.84
N ARG A 231 2.69 4.17 13.87
CA ARG A 231 1.30 3.76 14.08
C ARG A 231 1.15 2.31 13.62
N VAL A 232 0.54 1.49 14.46
CA VAL A 232 0.19 0.10 14.12
C VAL A 232 -1.17 0.09 13.43
N LEU A 233 -1.21 -0.37 12.19
CA LEU A 233 -2.43 -0.44 11.40
C LEU A 233 -3.20 -1.73 11.63
N ALA A 234 -2.49 -2.85 11.82
CA ALA A 234 -3.09 -4.15 12.08
C ALA A 234 -2.13 -5.07 12.85
N THR A 235 -2.71 -6.00 13.59
CA THR A 235 -2.01 -7.01 14.40
C THR A 235 -2.53 -8.40 14.12
N ALA A 236 -1.74 -9.43 14.49
CA ALA A 236 -2.20 -10.80 14.60
C ALA A 236 -1.84 -11.38 15.98
N PHE A 237 -2.64 -12.30 16.49
CA PHE A 237 -2.36 -12.96 17.76
C PHE A 237 -1.37 -14.10 17.54
N ALA A 238 -0.15 -13.94 18.07
CA ALA A 238 0.91 -14.93 18.00
C ALA A 238 0.68 -16.02 19.07
N ALA A 239 -0.09 -17.04 18.74
CA ALA A 239 -0.53 -18.06 19.67
C ALA A 239 0.65 -18.90 20.21
N LYS A 240 0.66 -19.16 21.52
CA LYS A 240 1.70 -19.97 22.17
C LYS A 240 1.74 -21.41 21.66
N GLU A 241 0.60 -21.95 21.27
CA GLU A 241 0.45 -23.30 20.72
C GLU A 241 1.15 -23.43 19.37
N GLN A 242 1.38 -22.31 18.68
CA GLN A 242 2.16 -22.22 17.43
C GLN A 242 3.62 -21.83 17.67
N GLY A 243 4.05 -21.64 18.94
CA GLY A 243 5.37 -21.16 19.31
C GLY A 243 5.50 -19.64 19.42
N GLY A 244 4.38 -18.93 19.32
CA GLY A 244 4.33 -17.46 19.36
C GLY A 244 4.42 -16.86 20.77
N SER A 245 4.42 -15.54 20.84
CA SER A 245 4.58 -14.75 22.07
C SER A 245 3.38 -14.79 23.01
N GLY A 246 2.19 -15.15 22.54
CA GLY A 246 0.92 -15.04 23.27
C GLY A 246 0.38 -13.60 23.31
N ARG A 247 0.76 -12.75 22.36
CA ARG A 247 0.36 -11.33 22.25
C ARG A 247 -0.19 -11.02 20.86
N HIS A 248 -0.89 -9.90 20.73
CA HIS A 248 -1.25 -9.34 19.41
C HIS A 248 -0.06 -8.52 18.89
N GLU A 249 0.70 -9.09 17.98
CA GLU A 249 1.92 -8.50 17.43
C GLU A 249 1.63 -7.67 16.17
N PRO A 250 2.31 -6.53 15.98
CA PRO A 250 2.15 -5.69 14.78
C PRO A 250 2.52 -6.45 13.50
N GLN A 251 1.64 -6.40 12.51
CA GLN A 251 1.89 -6.98 11.19
C GLN A 251 1.89 -5.93 10.07
N LEU A 252 1.21 -4.82 10.30
CA LEU A 252 1.19 -3.67 9.39
C LEU A 252 1.41 -2.41 10.20
N MET A 253 2.37 -1.61 9.80
CA MET A 253 2.78 -0.37 10.47
C MET A 253 3.05 0.73 9.47
N VAL A 254 2.93 1.96 9.92
CA VAL A 254 3.45 3.14 9.21
C VAL A 254 4.33 3.94 10.16
N VAL A 255 5.36 4.57 9.61
CA VAL A 255 6.29 5.42 10.34
C VAL A 255 6.48 6.72 9.57
N ASP A 256 6.40 7.84 10.26
CA ASP A 256 6.81 9.13 9.72
C ASP A 256 8.28 9.36 10.08
N TYR A 257 9.15 9.37 9.06
CA TYR A 257 10.57 9.65 9.24
C TYR A 257 10.93 10.97 8.55
N LYS A 258 11.18 12.01 9.33
CA LYS A 258 11.38 13.40 8.84
C LYS A 258 10.19 13.81 7.95
N GLN A 259 10.40 14.01 6.64
CA GLN A 259 9.32 14.28 5.69
C GLN A 259 8.87 13.03 4.92
N GLY A 260 9.60 11.93 5.05
CA GLY A 260 9.33 10.66 4.37
C GLY A 260 8.28 9.82 5.08
N ARG A 261 7.70 8.90 4.35
CA ARG A 261 6.65 7.97 4.81
C ARG A 261 7.10 6.54 4.60
N VAL A 262 6.97 5.74 5.63
CA VAL A 262 7.31 4.32 5.60
C VAL A 262 6.06 3.47 5.82
N PHE A 263 5.83 2.52 4.92
CA PHE A 263 4.91 1.42 5.16
C PHE A 263 5.74 0.15 5.43
N HIS A 264 5.49 -0.48 6.57
CA HIS A 264 6.19 -1.68 6.98
C HIS A 264 5.19 -2.80 7.17
N THR A 265 5.42 -3.93 6.50
CA THR A 265 4.68 -5.17 6.67
C THR A 265 5.61 -6.33 7.02
N THR A 266 5.29 -7.07 8.08
CA THR A 266 5.99 -8.30 8.44
C THR A 266 5.50 -9.51 7.65
N LEU A 267 4.44 -9.35 6.86
CA LEU A 267 3.88 -10.40 6.01
C LEU A 267 4.74 -10.60 4.76
N GLY A 268 4.66 -11.79 4.15
CA GLY A 268 5.24 -12.03 2.83
C GLY A 268 6.51 -12.87 2.82
N HIS A 269 6.66 -13.81 3.78
CA HIS A 269 7.80 -14.73 3.90
C HIS A 269 8.14 -15.45 2.59
N GLY A 270 7.13 -15.96 1.90
CA GLY A 270 7.32 -16.75 0.69
C GLY A 270 6.40 -16.36 -0.46
N ASP A 271 6.61 -16.97 -1.59
CA ASP A 271 5.76 -16.78 -2.77
C ASP A 271 4.29 -17.11 -2.48
N TYR A 272 4.04 -18.22 -1.76
CA TYR A 272 2.69 -18.64 -1.36
C TYR A 272 1.98 -17.64 -0.44
N SER A 273 2.72 -16.92 0.41
CA SER A 273 2.16 -15.89 1.29
C SER A 273 1.91 -14.58 0.54
N GLN A 274 2.76 -14.24 -0.42
CA GLN A 274 2.57 -13.08 -1.29
C GLN A 274 1.43 -13.25 -2.31
N GLU A 275 0.95 -14.48 -2.56
CA GLU A 275 -0.28 -14.73 -3.33
C GLU A 275 -1.56 -14.33 -2.58
N CYS A 276 -1.51 -14.06 -1.27
CA CYS A 276 -2.66 -13.61 -0.50
C CYS A 276 -3.21 -12.28 -1.03
N VAL A 277 -4.51 -12.23 -1.36
CA VAL A 277 -5.16 -11.00 -1.84
C VAL A 277 -5.07 -9.88 -0.80
N GLY A 278 -5.10 -10.24 0.50
CA GLY A 278 -4.88 -9.30 1.60
C GLY A 278 -3.48 -8.67 1.54
N PHE A 279 -2.42 -9.49 1.35
CA PHE A 279 -1.06 -9.00 1.16
C PHE A 279 -0.96 -8.09 -0.07
N ILE A 280 -1.39 -8.57 -1.24
CA ILE A 280 -1.31 -7.82 -2.51
C ILE A 280 -1.99 -6.45 -2.36
N THR A 281 -3.20 -6.43 -1.81
CA THR A 281 -4.00 -5.19 -1.65
C THR A 281 -3.29 -4.20 -0.71
N LEU A 282 -2.83 -4.67 0.45
CA LEU A 282 -2.24 -3.79 1.45
C LEU A 282 -0.82 -3.35 1.08
N PHE A 283 -0.04 -4.21 0.41
CA PHE A 283 1.23 -3.83 -0.20
C PHE A 283 1.07 -2.71 -1.22
N LEU A 284 0.11 -2.82 -2.15
CA LEU A 284 -0.13 -1.81 -3.17
C LEU A 284 -0.64 -0.50 -2.56
N ARG A 285 -1.57 -0.55 -1.60
CA ARG A 285 -2.09 0.63 -0.89
C ARG A 285 -1.01 1.28 -0.03
N GLY A 286 -0.17 0.49 0.62
CA GLY A 286 1.00 0.95 1.35
C GLY A 286 2.03 1.63 0.47
N ALA A 287 2.30 1.07 -0.71
CA ALA A 287 3.18 1.64 -1.72
C ALA A 287 2.66 3.00 -2.24
N GLU A 288 1.36 3.08 -2.58
CA GLU A 288 0.73 4.33 -3.00
C GLU A 288 0.81 5.39 -1.90
N TRP A 289 0.46 5.03 -0.67
CA TRP A 289 0.50 5.96 0.45
C TRP A 289 1.92 6.43 0.76
N ALA A 290 2.89 5.54 0.79
CA ALA A 290 4.29 5.90 1.04
C ALA A 290 4.80 6.88 -0.03
N ALA A 291 4.48 6.65 -1.31
CA ALA A 291 4.88 7.51 -2.41
C ALA A 291 4.18 8.88 -2.43
N THR A 292 2.89 8.94 -2.04
CA THR A 292 2.02 10.11 -2.33
C THR A 292 1.34 10.74 -1.11
N GLY A 293 1.28 10.03 0.02
CA GLY A 293 0.46 10.38 1.18
C GLY A 293 -1.04 10.12 1.00
N LYS A 294 -1.46 9.48 -0.11
CA LYS A 294 -2.86 9.19 -0.45
C LYS A 294 -3.04 7.72 -0.82
N VAL A 295 -4.28 7.26 -0.81
CA VAL A 295 -4.68 5.94 -1.32
C VAL A 295 -5.93 6.09 -2.18
N THR A 296 -5.81 5.73 -3.45
CA THR A 296 -6.91 5.72 -4.42
C THR A 296 -7.37 4.31 -4.77
N GLN A 297 -6.52 3.32 -4.54
CA GLN A 297 -6.80 1.92 -4.79
C GLN A 297 -7.91 1.39 -3.88
N LYS A 298 -8.91 0.76 -4.49
CA LYS A 298 -10.05 0.17 -3.75
C LYS A 298 -9.66 -1.20 -3.17
N VAL A 299 -10.31 -1.57 -2.08
CA VAL A 299 -10.29 -2.94 -1.60
C VAL A 299 -11.09 -3.80 -2.59
N PRO A 300 -10.52 -4.88 -3.16
CA PRO A 300 -11.18 -5.69 -4.15
C PRO A 300 -12.26 -6.59 -3.54
N ALA A 301 -13.23 -7.01 -4.35
CA ALA A 301 -14.33 -7.83 -3.90
C ALA A 301 -13.91 -9.24 -3.43
N ASP A 302 -12.76 -9.73 -3.89
CA ASP A 302 -12.14 -10.99 -3.48
C ASP A 302 -11.17 -10.83 -2.30
N PHE A 303 -11.20 -9.71 -1.57
CA PHE A 303 -10.42 -9.55 -0.33
C PHE A 303 -10.83 -10.64 0.67
N PRO A 304 -9.87 -11.24 1.43
CA PRO A 304 -10.20 -12.30 2.38
C PRO A 304 -11.17 -11.84 3.47
N THR A 305 -11.98 -12.78 3.98
CA THR A 305 -12.87 -12.55 5.13
C THR A 305 -12.24 -13.08 6.43
N ALA A 306 -12.94 -12.95 7.54
CA ALA A 306 -12.49 -13.53 8.82
C ALA A 306 -12.52 -15.08 8.83
N GLU A 307 -13.27 -15.69 7.90
CA GLU A 307 -13.50 -17.14 7.84
C GLU A 307 -12.84 -17.80 6.63
N LYS A 308 -12.37 -17.00 5.64
CA LYS A 308 -11.88 -17.55 4.37
C LYS A 308 -10.72 -16.73 3.84
N VAL A 309 -9.61 -17.42 3.56
CA VAL A 309 -8.47 -16.89 2.82
C VAL A 309 -8.83 -16.67 1.34
N SER A 310 -8.10 -15.76 0.70
CA SER A 310 -8.20 -15.52 -0.73
C SER A 310 -6.80 -15.40 -1.34
N LYS A 311 -6.59 -16.04 -2.49
CA LYS A 311 -5.31 -16.08 -3.19
C LYS A 311 -5.48 -15.73 -4.66
N ARG A 312 -4.48 -15.06 -5.21
CA ARG A 312 -4.26 -14.92 -6.65
C ARG A 312 -2.95 -15.58 -7.00
N LYS A 313 -3.03 -16.67 -7.76
CA LYS A 313 -1.84 -17.41 -8.21
C LYS A 313 -0.96 -16.47 -9.03
N PHE A 314 0.32 -16.47 -8.71
CA PHE A 314 1.31 -15.72 -9.46
C PHE A 314 1.60 -16.45 -10.79
N GLU A 315 1.31 -15.78 -11.90
CA GLU A 315 1.67 -16.22 -13.27
C GLU A 315 2.80 -15.32 -13.77
N GLN A 316 3.88 -15.97 -14.21
CA GLN A 316 5.08 -15.29 -14.75
C GLN A 316 4.80 -14.64 -16.11
#